data_770be19a9b152e4ac392afb6722c8414
#
_entry.id   770be19a9b152e4ac392afb6722c8414
#
_cell.length_a   1.000
_cell.length_b   1.000
_cell.length_c   1.000
_cell.angle_alpha   90.00
_cell.angle_beta   90.00
_cell.angle_gamma   90.00
#
_symmetry.space_group_name_H-M   'P 1'
#
loop_
_entity.id
_entity.type
_entity.pdbx_description
1 polymer ?
#
loop_
_entity_poly.entity_id
_entity_poly.type
_entity_poly.pdbx_seq_one_letter_code
_entity_poly.pdbx_strand_id
1 'polypeptide(L)'
;MLDEKEVTWFPSYGAEVRGGTANCTVIISDELIGSPVVRNPDMLIIMNEASLRKFQPMLKEHGLLIYDSSLIKIPLLRSDIISEGIPATEIASRAGNTKSANMVLLGAYIAKTGLIRKSLALQALENSLPESKRKLIDQNKEAIMKGISYFENTKSKNI
;
A
#
# COMPACT_ATOMS: atom_id res chain seq x y z
N MET A 1 3.97 11.24 -16.82
CA MET A 1 3.21 10.26 -16.00
C MET A 1 1.71 10.49 -16.15
N LEU A 2 0.85 9.53 -15.74
CA LEU A 2 -0.60 9.61 -16.03
C LEU A 2 -1.35 10.74 -15.31
N ASP A 3 -0.73 11.42 -14.34
CA ASP A 3 -1.37 12.47 -13.51
C ASP A 3 -0.48 13.71 -13.34
N GLU A 4 0.44 13.93 -14.29
CA GLU A 4 1.35 15.10 -14.36
C GLU A 4 2.18 15.35 -13.07
N LYS A 5 2.24 14.39 -12.15
CA LYS A 5 3.05 14.44 -10.94
C LYS A 5 4.48 13.94 -11.19
N GLU A 6 5.45 14.55 -10.53
CA GLU A 6 6.78 13.97 -10.40
C GLU A 6 6.71 12.75 -9.48
N VAL A 7 7.35 11.65 -9.91
CA VAL A 7 7.38 10.40 -9.12
C VAL A 7 8.76 9.80 -9.16
N THR A 8 9.27 9.47 -7.99
CA THR A 8 10.50 8.68 -7.82
C THR A 8 10.19 7.39 -7.09
N TRP A 9 10.71 6.27 -7.58
CA TRP A 9 10.63 4.97 -6.96
C TRP A 9 12.03 4.46 -6.64
N PHE A 10 12.27 4.12 -5.38
CA PHE A 10 13.56 3.63 -4.89
C PHE A 10 13.36 2.32 -4.11
N PRO A 11 13.70 1.15 -4.71
CA PRO A 11 13.66 -0.13 -4.02
C PRO A 11 14.87 -0.28 -3.10
N SER A 12 14.66 -0.80 -1.89
CA SER A 12 15.71 -1.15 -0.96
C SER A 12 15.90 -2.67 -0.96
N TYR A 13 16.90 -3.14 -1.70
CA TYR A 13 17.35 -4.53 -1.70
C TYR A 13 18.63 -4.63 -0.85
N GLY A 14 18.50 -4.96 0.44
CA GLY A 14 19.64 -5.26 1.29
C GLY A 14 20.13 -6.70 1.14
N ALA A 15 21.33 -7.00 1.64
CA ALA A 15 21.85 -8.36 1.77
C ALA A 15 20.95 -9.29 2.62
N GLU A 16 19.98 -8.74 3.30
CA GLU A 16 18.97 -9.38 4.14
C GLU A 16 17.77 -9.98 3.36
N VAL A 17 17.86 -10.15 2.04
CA VAL A 17 16.75 -10.60 1.18
C VAL A 17 16.22 -12.00 1.51
N ARG A 18 16.97 -12.79 2.30
CA ARG A 18 16.52 -14.07 2.84
C ARG A 18 16.19 -13.92 4.33
N GLY A 19 14.95 -13.50 4.63
CA GLY A 19 14.46 -13.33 6.01
C GLY A 19 14.46 -11.89 6.53
N GLY A 20 14.87 -10.91 5.72
CA GLY A 20 14.82 -9.47 6.05
C GLY A 20 13.56 -8.74 5.59
N THR A 21 13.48 -7.46 5.87
CA THR A 21 12.39 -6.58 5.46
C THR A 21 12.67 -5.99 4.07
N ALA A 22 12.04 -6.53 3.01
CA ALA A 22 12.04 -5.87 1.70
C ALA A 22 11.12 -4.64 1.75
N ASN A 23 11.59 -3.53 1.19
CA ASN A 23 10.78 -2.31 1.12
C ASN A 23 11.08 -1.51 -0.14
N CYS A 24 10.20 -0.57 -0.47
CA CYS A 24 10.47 0.45 -1.46
C CYS A 24 9.92 1.79 -0.97
N THR A 25 10.55 2.87 -1.42
CA THR A 25 10.09 4.24 -1.20
C THR A 25 9.51 4.78 -2.51
N VAL A 26 8.35 5.42 -2.42
CA VAL A 26 7.73 6.15 -3.53
C VAL A 26 7.52 7.58 -3.08
N ILE A 27 8.03 8.53 -3.85
CA ILE A 27 7.78 9.97 -3.63
C ILE A 27 6.89 10.44 -4.77
N ILE A 28 5.82 11.15 -4.41
CA ILE A 28 4.91 11.79 -5.36
C ILE A 28 4.91 13.28 -5.01
N SER A 29 5.20 14.14 -5.98
CA SER A 29 5.35 15.59 -5.78
C SER A 29 4.78 16.37 -6.96
N ASP A 30 4.37 17.62 -6.71
CA ASP A 30 4.06 18.60 -7.75
C ASP A 30 5.33 19.31 -8.24
N GLU A 31 6.43 19.21 -7.48
CA GLU A 31 7.72 19.84 -7.77
C GLU A 31 8.80 18.80 -8.04
N LEU A 32 9.92 19.23 -8.62
CA LEU A 32 11.07 18.38 -8.90
C LEU A 32 11.58 17.69 -7.63
N ILE A 33 11.78 16.39 -7.71
CA ILE A 33 12.26 15.55 -6.60
C ILE A 33 13.79 15.56 -6.58
N GLY A 34 14.38 16.30 -5.64
CA GLY A 34 15.83 16.43 -5.52
C GLY A 34 16.56 15.21 -4.94
N SER A 35 15.85 14.31 -4.23
CA SER A 35 16.45 13.11 -3.62
C SER A 35 15.41 11.99 -3.48
N PRO A 36 15.76 10.72 -3.79
CA PRO A 36 14.88 9.58 -3.57
C PRO A 36 14.90 9.08 -2.10
N VAL A 37 15.73 9.66 -1.25
CA VAL A 37 15.94 9.19 0.13
C VAL A 37 14.95 9.87 1.07
N VAL A 38 14.07 9.07 1.67
CA VAL A 38 13.10 9.51 2.68
C VAL A 38 13.47 8.90 4.02
N ARG A 39 13.78 9.73 5.02
CA ARG A 39 14.07 9.29 6.39
C ARG A 39 12.78 9.10 7.20
N ASN A 40 11.90 10.06 7.11
CA ASN A 40 10.61 10.06 7.81
C ASN A 40 9.48 10.13 6.78
N PRO A 41 8.84 9.00 6.44
CA PRO A 41 7.76 8.97 5.47
C PRO A 41 6.48 9.61 6.05
N ASP A 42 5.65 10.15 5.17
CA ASP A 42 4.30 10.62 5.50
C ASP A 42 3.33 9.44 5.66
N MET A 43 3.62 8.34 4.96
CA MET A 43 2.76 7.14 4.94
C MET A 43 3.57 5.86 4.89
N LEU A 44 3.02 4.81 5.50
CA LEU A 44 3.54 3.46 5.46
C LEU A 44 2.44 2.48 5.06
N ILE A 45 2.77 1.55 4.17
CA ILE A 45 1.94 0.36 3.89
C ILE A 45 2.75 -0.86 4.34
N ILE A 46 2.26 -1.56 5.35
CA ILE A 46 3.00 -2.62 6.05
C ILE A 46 2.27 -3.96 5.94
N MET A 47 2.98 -5.00 5.52
CA MET A 47 2.43 -6.32 5.27
C MET A 47 2.86 -7.40 6.27
N ASN A 48 3.81 -7.11 7.18
CA ASN A 48 4.26 -8.07 8.20
C ASN A 48 4.77 -7.39 9.47
N GLU A 49 4.85 -8.14 10.56
CA GLU A 49 5.25 -7.63 11.87
C GLU A 49 6.69 -7.13 11.92
N ALA A 50 7.62 -7.81 11.24
CA ALA A 50 9.03 -7.40 11.21
C ALA A 50 9.17 -6.01 10.60
N SER A 51 8.48 -5.74 9.49
CA SER A 51 8.42 -4.42 8.86
C SER A 51 7.73 -3.40 9.75
N LEU A 52 6.66 -3.77 10.47
CA LEU A 52 6.01 -2.86 11.40
C LEU A 52 6.97 -2.40 12.50
N ARG A 53 7.65 -3.31 13.15
CA ARG A 53 8.64 -3.00 14.20
C ARG A 53 9.76 -2.09 13.70
N LYS A 54 10.23 -2.32 12.47
CA LYS A 54 11.34 -1.57 11.88
C LYS A 54 10.93 -0.16 11.43
N PHE A 55 9.80 -0.02 10.75
CA PHE A 55 9.45 1.22 10.03
C PHE A 55 8.47 2.12 10.77
N GLN A 56 7.61 1.59 11.65
CA GLN A 56 6.66 2.42 12.39
C GLN A 56 7.33 3.58 13.16
N PRO A 57 8.51 3.42 13.82
CA PRO A 57 9.18 4.52 14.51
C PRO A 57 9.59 5.67 13.59
N MET A 58 9.76 5.40 12.29
CA MET A 58 10.21 6.39 11.31
C MET A 58 9.05 7.23 10.73
N LEU A 59 7.80 6.81 10.92
CA LEU A 59 6.63 7.53 10.40
C LEU A 59 6.54 8.91 11.05
N LYS A 60 6.23 9.95 10.28
CA LYS A 60 6.00 11.29 10.82
C LYS A 60 4.87 11.30 11.86
N GLU A 61 4.86 12.27 12.75
CA GLU A 61 3.69 12.57 13.59
C GLU A 61 2.48 12.83 12.71
N HIS A 62 1.33 12.31 13.13
CA HIS A 62 0.07 12.33 12.35
C HIS A 62 0.15 11.64 10.98
N GLY A 63 1.25 10.92 10.71
CA GLY A 63 1.41 10.13 9.49
C GLY A 63 0.43 8.96 9.42
N LEU A 64 0.21 8.44 8.21
CA LEU A 64 -0.75 7.37 7.94
C LEU A 64 -0.03 6.02 7.89
N LEU A 65 -0.48 5.08 8.72
CA LEU A 65 -0.12 3.67 8.68
C LEU A 65 -1.30 2.84 8.15
N ILE A 66 -1.14 2.20 6.99
CA ILE A 66 -2.04 1.16 6.51
C ILE A 66 -1.33 -0.18 6.68
N TYR A 67 -1.97 -1.17 7.31
CA TYR A 67 -1.33 -2.44 7.56
C TYR A 67 -2.25 -3.64 7.36
N ASP A 68 -1.67 -4.80 7.05
CA ASP A 68 -2.43 -6.05 6.93
C ASP A 68 -2.77 -6.62 8.30
N SER A 69 -3.99 -6.38 8.76
CA SER A 69 -4.48 -6.88 10.05
C SER A 69 -4.73 -8.39 10.08
N SER A 70 -4.67 -9.09 8.94
CA SER A 70 -4.69 -10.56 8.90
C SER A 70 -3.39 -11.15 9.46
N LEU A 71 -2.25 -10.51 9.20
CA LEU A 71 -0.91 -11.00 9.53
C LEU A 71 -0.28 -10.27 10.72
N ILE A 72 -0.65 -9.03 10.97
CA ILE A 72 -0.09 -8.21 12.05
C ILE A 72 -1.05 -8.23 13.23
N LYS A 73 -0.64 -8.90 14.32
CA LYS A 73 -1.42 -9.08 15.55
C LYS A 73 -0.82 -8.37 16.76
N ILE A 74 0.39 -7.84 16.61
CA ILE A 74 1.04 -7.10 17.69
C ILE A 74 0.46 -5.69 17.83
N PRO A 75 0.48 -5.11 19.04
CA PRO A 75 0.00 -3.74 19.25
C PRO A 75 0.87 -2.74 18.50
N LEU A 76 0.25 -1.64 18.10
CA LEU A 76 0.97 -0.50 17.53
C LEU A 76 1.76 0.21 18.64
N LEU A 77 2.98 0.64 18.32
CA LEU A 77 3.90 1.27 19.28
C LEU A 77 3.60 2.76 19.48
N ARG A 78 2.83 3.38 18.55
CA ARG A 78 2.61 4.83 18.51
C ARG A 78 1.12 5.14 18.50
N SER A 79 0.71 6.11 19.33
CA SER A 79 -0.67 6.62 19.42
C SER A 79 -0.87 7.96 18.70
N ASP A 80 0.23 8.59 18.26
CA ASP A 80 0.26 9.90 17.58
C ASP A 80 0.11 9.79 16.05
N ILE A 81 -0.19 8.61 15.52
CA ILE A 81 -0.34 8.33 14.09
C ILE A 81 -1.77 7.92 13.75
N ILE A 82 -2.15 8.12 12.50
CA ILE A 82 -3.41 7.59 11.96
C ILE A 82 -3.17 6.16 11.50
N SER A 83 -3.93 5.19 11.99
CA SER A 83 -3.74 3.78 11.64
C SER A 83 -5.01 3.14 11.08
N GLU A 84 -4.86 2.37 10.00
CA GLU A 84 -5.93 1.64 9.33
C GLU A 84 -5.52 0.16 9.15
N GLY A 85 -6.15 -0.71 9.90
CA GLY A 85 -5.95 -2.16 9.79
C GLY A 85 -6.90 -2.76 8.76
N ILE A 86 -6.36 -3.28 7.67
CA ILE A 86 -7.12 -3.91 6.59
C ILE A 86 -6.82 -5.42 6.59
N PRO A 87 -7.81 -6.32 6.65
CA PRO A 87 -7.56 -7.77 6.60
C PRO A 87 -7.25 -8.22 5.16
N ALA A 88 -6.15 -7.68 4.60
CA ALA A 88 -5.85 -7.74 3.17
C ALA A 88 -5.57 -9.17 2.69
N THR A 89 -4.80 -9.95 3.45
CA THR A 89 -4.53 -11.36 3.13
C THR A 89 -5.82 -12.20 3.18
N GLU A 90 -6.71 -11.95 4.14
CA GLU A 90 -8.00 -12.64 4.23
C GLU A 90 -8.91 -12.29 3.04
N ILE A 91 -9.01 -11.00 2.68
CA ILE A 91 -9.78 -10.53 1.52
C ILE A 91 -9.25 -11.15 0.24
N ALA A 92 -7.92 -11.15 0.04
CA ALA A 92 -7.28 -11.73 -1.13
C ALA A 92 -7.47 -13.26 -1.19
N SER A 93 -7.39 -13.96 -0.05
CA SER A 93 -7.64 -15.40 0.04
C SER A 93 -9.06 -15.75 -0.37
N ARG A 94 -10.06 -15.02 0.12
CA ARG A 94 -11.46 -15.20 -0.26
C ARG A 94 -11.72 -14.93 -1.74
N ALA A 95 -10.89 -14.09 -2.37
CA ALA A 95 -10.89 -13.86 -3.81
C ALA A 95 -10.13 -14.92 -4.63
N GLY A 96 -9.57 -15.94 -3.97
CA GLY A 96 -8.84 -17.05 -4.61
C GLY A 96 -7.37 -16.77 -4.92
N ASN A 97 -6.81 -15.63 -4.49
CA ASN A 97 -5.40 -15.30 -4.74
C ASN A 97 -4.76 -14.50 -3.59
N THR A 98 -4.20 -15.18 -2.60
CA THR A 98 -3.50 -14.55 -1.46
C THR A 98 -2.34 -13.65 -1.88
N LYS A 99 -1.72 -13.88 -3.04
CA LYS A 99 -0.62 -13.07 -3.56
C LYS A 99 -1.05 -11.66 -3.94
N SER A 100 -2.36 -11.40 -4.08
CA SER A 100 -2.91 -10.06 -4.39
C SER A 100 -3.22 -9.23 -3.14
N ALA A 101 -2.80 -9.63 -1.94
CA ALA A 101 -3.01 -8.86 -0.71
C ALA A 101 -2.42 -7.44 -0.77
N ASN A 102 -1.28 -7.27 -1.43
CA ASN A 102 -0.69 -5.96 -1.69
C ASN A 102 -1.61 -5.05 -2.53
N MET A 103 -2.35 -5.62 -3.48
CA MET A 103 -3.32 -4.88 -4.29
C MET A 103 -4.57 -4.48 -3.49
N VAL A 104 -4.98 -5.31 -2.52
CA VAL A 104 -6.05 -4.94 -1.57
C VAL A 104 -5.61 -3.74 -0.72
N LEU A 105 -4.38 -3.75 -0.19
CA LEU A 105 -3.84 -2.60 0.56
C LEU A 105 -3.71 -1.36 -0.32
N LEU A 106 -3.30 -1.50 -1.56
CA LEU A 106 -3.26 -0.39 -2.52
C LEU A 106 -4.66 0.19 -2.75
N GLY A 107 -5.69 -0.65 -2.87
CA GLY A 107 -7.08 -0.21 -2.97
C GLY A 107 -7.54 0.59 -1.74
N ALA A 108 -7.25 0.10 -0.53
CA ALA A 108 -7.54 0.82 0.71
C ALA A 108 -6.78 2.16 0.79
N TYR A 109 -5.52 2.19 0.36
CA TYR A 109 -4.73 3.41 0.25
C TYR A 109 -5.39 4.45 -0.68
N ILE A 110 -5.80 4.03 -1.88
CA ILE A 110 -6.48 4.90 -2.85
C ILE A 110 -7.75 5.50 -2.24
N ALA A 111 -8.58 4.68 -1.59
CA ALA A 111 -9.82 5.12 -0.98
C ALA A 111 -9.59 6.04 0.24
N LYS A 112 -8.54 5.78 1.03
CA LYS A 112 -8.22 6.59 2.22
C LYS A 112 -7.69 7.96 1.86
N THR A 113 -6.80 8.03 0.87
CA THR A 113 -6.02 9.25 0.60
C THR A 113 -6.60 10.10 -0.51
N GLY A 114 -7.25 9.49 -1.50
CA GLY A 114 -7.66 10.18 -2.72
C GLY A 114 -6.51 10.73 -3.59
N LEU A 115 -5.24 10.44 -3.22
CA LEU A 115 -4.06 10.96 -3.93
C LEU A 115 -3.93 10.42 -5.34
N ILE A 116 -4.47 9.24 -5.59
CA ILE A 116 -4.45 8.59 -6.90
C ILE A 116 -5.89 8.34 -7.32
N ARG A 117 -6.28 8.80 -8.50
CA ARG A 117 -7.59 8.49 -9.07
C ARG A 117 -7.69 6.99 -9.35
N LYS A 118 -8.78 6.35 -8.92
CA LYS A 118 -9.03 4.92 -9.14
C LYS A 118 -8.86 4.51 -10.60
N SER A 119 -9.39 5.30 -11.54
CA SER A 119 -9.27 5.03 -12.98
C SER A 119 -7.82 4.96 -13.44
N LEU A 120 -6.96 5.86 -12.95
CA LEU A 120 -5.55 5.88 -13.30
C LEU A 120 -4.78 4.69 -12.70
N ALA A 121 -5.10 4.28 -11.48
CA ALA A 121 -4.50 3.08 -10.88
C ALA A 121 -4.83 1.81 -11.67
N LEU A 122 -6.07 1.66 -12.12
CA LEU A 122 -6.49 0.52 -12.95
C LEU A 122 -5.85 0.55 -14.34
N GLN A 123 -5.75 1.73 -14.96
CA GLN A 123 -5.07 1.92 -16.24
C GLN A 123 -3.57 1.63 -16.14
N ALA A 124 -2.91 2.12 -15.08
CA ALA A 124 -1.49 1.85 -14.85
C ALA A 124 -1.22 0.35 -14.69
N LEU A 125 -2.12 -0.38 -14.02
CA LEU A 125 -2.01 -1.83 -13.89
C LEU A 125 -2.12 -2.54 -15.25
N GLU A 126 -3.04 -2.11 -16.12
CA GLU A 126 -3.16 -2.63 -17.48
C GLU A 126 -1.87 -2.42 -18.29
N ASN A 127 -1.27 -1.25 -18.17
CA ASN A 127 -0.07 -0.90 -18.90
C ASN A 127 1.21 -1.53 -18.31
N SER A 128 1.18 -2.02 -17.07
CA SER A 128 2.36 -2.56 -16.37
C SER A 128 2.68 -4.01 -16.71
N LEU A 129 1.75 -4.75 -17.28
CA LEU A 129 1.88 -6.18 -17.57
C LEU A 129 1.53 -6.49 -19.03
N PRO A 130 2.25 -7.43 -19.68
CA PRO A 130 1.92 -7.84 -21.03
C PRO A 130 0.56 -8.55 -21.10
N GLU A 131 -0.07 -8.51 -22.26
CA GLU A 131 -1.39 -9.11 -22.49
C GLU A 131 -1.44 -10.61 -22.17
N SER A 132 -0.34 -11.32 -22.35
CA SER A 132 -0.20 -12.73 -21.94
C SER A 132 -0.46 -12.98 -20.44
N LYS A 133 -0.44 -11.92 -19.61
CA LYS A 133 -0.75 -11.97 -18.18
C LYS A 133 -2.14 -11.41 -17.83
N ARG A 134 -3.07 -11.36 -18.79
CA ARG A 134 -4.42 -10.79 -18.63
C ARG A 134 -5.15 -11.29 -17.38
N LYS A 135 -5.12 -12.61 -17.14
CA LYS A 135 -5.74 -13.19 -15.94
C LYS A 135 -5.19 -12.59 -14.64
N LEU A 136 -3.89 -12.28 -14.58
CA LEU A 136 -3.28 -11.66 -13.41
C LEU A 136 -3.71 -10.19 -13.27
N ILE A 137 -3.85 -9.49 -14.41
CA ILE A 137 -4.36 -8.11 -14.42
C ILE A 137 -5.77 -8.08 -13.84
N ASP A 138 -6.66 -8.94 -14.31
CA ASP A 138 -8.05 -9.00 -13.85
C ASP A 138 -8.15 -9.31 -12.34
N GLN A 139 -7.36 -10.28 -11.86
CA GLN A 139 -7.28 -10.62 -10.43
C GLN A 139 -6.78 -9.44 -9.59
N ASN A 140 -5.77 -8.72 -10.06
CA ASN A 140 -5.22 -7.57 -9.36
C ASN A 140 -6.19 -6.39 -9.35
N LYS A 141 -6.92 -6.14 -10.45
CA LYS A 141 -8.00 -5.15 -10.50
C LYS A 141 -9.10 -5.47 -9.48
N GLU A 142 -9.53 -6.73 -9.44
CA GLU A 142 -10.53 -7.18 -8.48
C GLU A 142 -10.04 -6.95 -7.03
N ALA A 143 -8.79 -7.26 -6.74
CA ALA A 143 -8.19 -7.06 -5.42
C ALA A 143 -8.16 -5.57 -5.02
N ILE A 144 -7.77 -4.66 -5.94
CA ILE A 144 -7.83 -3.20 -5.71
C ILE A 144 -9.27 -2.78 -5.39
N MET A 145 -10.24 -3.24 -6.18
CA MET A 145 -11.65 -2.89 -5.98
C MET A 145 -12.19 -3.39 -4.64
N LYS A 146 -11.80 -4.60 -4.20
CA LYS A 146 -12.16 -5.13 -2.88
C LYS A 146 -11.56 -4.29 -1.74
N GLY A 147 -10.32 -3.81 -1.90
CA GLY A 147 -9.69 -2.91 -0.93
C GLY A 147 -10.41 -1.58 -0.81
N ILE A 148 -10.80 -0.97 -1.93
CA ILE A 148 -11.59 0.26 -1.97
C ILE A 148 -12.92 0.05 -1.26
N SER A 149 -13.69 -0.96 -1.68
CA SER A 149 -15.02 -1.24 -1.12
C SER A 149 -14.98 -1.58 0.37
N TYR A 150 -13.98 -2.32 0.82
CA TYR A 150 -13.80 -2.62 2.25
C TYR A 150 -13.65 -1.34 3.07
N PHE A 151 -12.79 -0.44 2.61
CA PHE A 151 -12.51 0.82 3.31
C PHE A 151 -13.74 1.73 3.35
N GLU A 152 -14.44 1.90 2.22
CA GLU A 152 -15.65 2.73 2.12
C GLU A 152 -16.79 2.19 3.02
N ASN A 153 -17.01 0.87 3.02
CA ASN A 153 -18.04 0.23 3.84
C ASN A 153 -17.74 0.30 5.35
N THR A 154 -16.47 0.32 5.74
CA THR A 154 -16.08 0.43 7.15
C THR A 154 -16.31 1.84 7.67
N LYS A 155 -16.06 2.87 6.85
CA LYS A 155 -16.38 4.26 7.22
C LYS A 155 -17.87 4.51 7.40
N SER A 156 -18.70 3.94 6.54
CA SER A 156 -20.16 4.12 6.60
C SER A 156 -20.80 3.51 7.85
N LYS A 157 -20.11 2.62 8.57
CA LYS A 157 -20.60 2.01 9.81
C LYS A 157 -20.20 2.77 11.08
N ASN A 158 -19.30 3.73 10.96
CA ASN A 158 -18.78 4.51 12.09
C ASN A 158 -19.33 5.95 12.14
N ILE A 159 -20.35 6.25 11.32
CA ILE A 159 -21.19 7.45 11.34
C ILE A 159 -22.57 7.09 11.87
#